data_51bc9cb99e414f40f05997e2e95b5f95
#
_entry.id   51bc9cb99e414f40f05997e2e95b5f95
#
_cell.length_a   1.000
_cell.length_b   1.000
_cell.length_c   1.000
_cell.angle_alpha   90.00
_cell.angle_beta   90.00
_cell.angle_gamma   90.00
#
_symmetry.space_group_name_H-M   'P 1'
#
loop_
_entity.id
_entity.type
_entity.pdbx_description
1 polymer ?
#
loop_
_entity_poly.entity_id
_entity_poly.type
_entity_poly.pdbx_seq_one_letter_code
_entity_poly.pdbx_strand_id
1 'polypeptide(L)'
;LTDEVEVLIAASRKEKVEDRVAIAEQAGLKPRVMDVESYATQEAFQLISPALPANGRDQNVALVDIGAHVTHFYVLRNGQFLFSRDQAFGGNQLTHDIQRAFNLTPDEAESAKKSQGLPDNYDADVLQPFMETLALEVTRALQFFFTSTSYNQIDQIVLAGGCALLPGI
;
A
#
# COMPACT_ATOMS: atom_id res chain seq x y z
N LEU A 1 -23.60 34.65 12.76
CA LEU A 1 -22.98 33.81 11.73
C LEU A 1 -21.49 33.90 11.97
N THR A 2 -20.90 32.82 12.52
CA THR A 2 -19.44 32.68 12.63
C THR A 2 -18.96 32.32 11.22
N ASP A 3 -18.14 33.20 10.61
CA ASP A 3 -17.44 32.89 9.36
C ASP A 3 -16.29 31.89 9.65
N GLU A 4 -16.68 30.66 10.01
CA GLU A 4 -15.75 29.58 10.18
C GLU A 4 -15.49 28.90 8.83
N VAL A 5 -14.22 28.71 8.50
CA VAL A 5 -13.78 28.01 7.30
C VAL A 5 -13.06 26.73 7.75
N GLU A 6 -13.49 25.59 7.23
CA GLU A 6 -12.79 24.34 7.45
C GLU A 6 -11.51 24.32 6.60
N VAL A 7 -10.37 24.06 7.23
CA VAL A 7 -9.07 23.99 6.56
C VAL A 7 -8.38 22.67 6.86
N LEU A 8 -7.78 22.07 5.84
CA LEU A 8 -6.93 20.91 5.97
C LEU A 8 -5.48 21.35 6.20
N ILE A 9 -4.87 20.89 7.29
CA ILE A 9 -3.49 21.21 7.61
C ILE A 9 -2.65 19.93 7.51
N ALA A 10 -1.61 19.94 6.68
CA ALA A 10 -0.57 18.91 6.64
C ALA A 10 0.73 19.50 7.19
N ALA A 11 1.37 18.77 8.11
CA ALA A 11 2.63 19.20 8.71
C ALA A 11 3.60 18.02 8.83
N SER A 12 4.87 18.29 8.58
CA SER A 12 5.96 17.32 8.76
C SER A 12 7.17 18.01 9.38
N ARG A 13 8.09 17.24 9.96
CA ARG A 13 9.36 17.79 10.42
C ARG A 13 10.18 18.26 9.22
N LYS A 14 10.73 19.47 9.31
CA LYS A 14 11.52 20.09 8.25
C LYS A 14 12.65 19.18 7.76
N GLU A 15 13.38 18.57 8.68
CA GLU A 15 14.48 17.63 8.39
C GLU A 15 14.04 16.49 7.47
N LYS A 16 12.87 15.89 7.70
CA LYS A 16 12.35 14.80 6.85
C LYS A 16 12.07 15.25 5.41
N VAL A 17 11.64 16.48 5.23
CA VAL A 17 11.42 17.08 3.91
C VAL A 17 12.76 17.35 3.24
N GLU A 18 13.70 17.97 3.96
CA GLU A 18 15.04 18.31 3.47
C GLU A 18 15.84 17.07 3.07
N ASP A 19 15.78 15.98 3.85
CA ASP A 19 16.42 14.70 3.52
C ASP A 19 15.93 14.15 2.17
N ARG A 20 14.63 14.17 1.91
CA ARG A 20 14.08 13.71 0.62
C ARG A 20 14.45 14.61 -0.55
N VAL A 21 14.46 15.92 -0.32
CA VAL A 21 14.95 16.89 -1.31
C VAL A 21 16.41 16.60 -1.65
N ALA A 22 17.26 16.42 -0.64
CA ALA A 22 18.68 16.13 -0.83
C ALA A 22 18.94 14.83 -1.61
N ILE A 23 18.16 13.76 -1.34
CA ILE A 23 18.26 12.51 -2.10
C ILE A 23 17.93 12.73 -3.58
N ALA A 24 16.86 13.47 -3.87
CA ALA A 24 16.49 13.76 -5.25
C ALA A 24 17.55 14.61 -5.97
N GLU A 25 18.11 15.61 -5.28
CA GLU A 25 19.18 16.46 -5.82
C GLU A 25 20.47 15.68 -6.06
N GLN A 26 20.85 14.77 -5.16
CA GLN A 26 22.00 13.88 -5.35
C GLN A 26 21.81 12.95 -6.57
N ALA A 27 20.58 12.57 -6.88
CA ALA A 27 20.27 11.83 -8.10
C ALA A 27 20.20 12.72 -9.37
N GLY A 28 20.55 13.99 -9.28
CA GLY A 28 20.52 14.94 -10.40
C GLY A 28 19.12 15.44 -10.75
N LEU A 29 18.14 15.20 -9.89
CA LEU A 29 16.74 15.64 -10.09
C LEU A 29 16.51 16.98 -9.38
N LYS A 30 15.57 17.75 -9.88
CA LYS A 30 15.13 18.99 -9.24
C LYS A 30 13.73 18.81 -8.66
N PRO A 31 13.59 18.56 -7.35
CA PRO A 31 12.29 18.42 -6.72
C PRO A 31 11.50 19.73 -6.83
N ARG A 32 10.24 19.64 -7.20
CA ARG A 32 9.35 20.78 -7.40
C ARG A 32 8.23 20.83 -6.38
N VAL A 33 7.76 19.68 -5.95
CA VAL A 33 6.67 19.51 -4.99
C VAL A 33 7.06 18.42 -4.03
N MET A 34 6.79 18.63 -2.74
CA MET A 34 6.80 17.62 -1.70
C MET A 34 5.35 17.47 -1.24
N ASP A 35 4.78 16.30 -1.46
CA ASP A 35 3.38 16.03 -1.16
C ASP A 35 3.23 15.03 -0.02
N VAL A 36 2.01 14.89 0.48
CA VAL A 36 1.61 13.81 1.39
C VAL A 36 1.38 12.55 0.56
N GLU A 37 1.98 11.43 0.98
CA GLU A 37 1.96 10.17 0.23
C GLU A 37 0.54 9.72 -0.14
N SER A 38 -0.42 9.83 0.78
CA SER A 38 -1.82 9.48 0.51
C SER A 38 -2.42 10.34 -0.62
N TYR A 39 -2.17 11.64 -0.66
CA TYR A 39 -2.66 12.51 -1.74
C TYR A 39 -1.98 12.23 -3.07
N ALA A 40 -0.68 11.97 -3.06
CA ALA A 40 0.03 11.54 -4.26
C ALA A 40 -0.53 10.21 -4.80
N THR A 41 -0.87 9.27 -3.91
CA THR A 41 -1.52 8.01 -4.26
C THR A 41 -2.93 8.23 -4.83
N GLN A 42 -3.71 9.14 -4.25
CA GLN A 42 -5.03 9.52 -4.77
C GLN A 42 -4.96 10.07 -6.19
N GLU A 43 -4.01 10.97 -6.45
CA GLU A 43 -3.80 11.51 -7.79
C GLU A 43 -3.33 10.44 -8.78
N ALA A 44 -2.41 9.57 -8.37
CA ALA A 44 -1.95 8.45 -9.19
C ALA A 44 -3.09 7.47 -9.51
N PHE A 45 -4.02 7.24 -8.59
CA PHE A 45 -5.19 6.38 -8.80
C PHE A 45 -6.08 6.89 -9.95
N GLN A 46 -6.14 8.19 -10.21
CA GLN A 46 -6.90 8.74 -11.32
C GLN A 46 -6.40 8.25 -12.69
N LEU A 47 -5.13 7.86 -12.80
CA LEU A 47 -4.56 7.32 -14.03
C LEU A 47 -5.08 5.91 -14.35
N ILE A 48 -5.41 5.13 -13.32
CA ILE A 48 -5.88 3.75 -13.47
C ILE A 48 -7.39 3.62 -13.40
N SER A 49 -8.09 4.57 -12.79
CA SER A 49 -9.54 4.54 -12.62
C SER A 49 -10.31 4.38 -13.94
N PRO A 50 -9.87 4.91 -15.11
CA PRO A 50 -10.55 4.66 -16.38
C PRO A 50 -10.54 3.20 -16.83
N ALA A 51 -9.62 2.38 -16.32
CA ALA A 51 -9.57 0.94 -16.62
C ALA A 51 -10.50 0.10 -15.75
N LEU A 52 -11.07 0.69 -14.68
CA LEU A 52 -12.01 0.01 -13.80
C LEU A 52 -13.42 -0.04 -14.41
N PRO A 53 -14.27 -1.01 -13.98
CA PRO A 53 -15.68 -1.02 -14.33
C PRO A 53 -16.34 0.34 -14.03
N ALA A 54 -17.19 0.83 -14.94
CA ALA A 54 -17.82 2.15 -14.89
C ALA A 54 -16.82 3.32 -14.67
N ASN A 55 -15.53 3.14 -15.04
CA ASN A 55 -14.42 4.07 -14.78
C ASN A 55 -14.30 4.40 -13.26
N GLY A 56 -14.63 3.46 -12.39
CA GLY A 56 -14.64 3.64 -10.94
C GLY A 56 -15.73 4.59 -10.42
N ARG A 57 -16.67 5.03 -11.27
CA ARG A 57 -17.73 5.97 -10.86
C ARG A 57 -18.76 5.29 -9.98
N ASP A 58 -19.12 6.01 -8.90
CA ASP A 58 -20.10 5.57 -7.89
C ASP A 58 -19.78 4.23 -7.24
N GLN A 59 -18.52 3.79 -7.31
CA GLN A 59 -17.99 2.59 -6.70
C GLN A 59 -17.11 2.92 -5.50
N ASN A 60 -17.18 2.05 -4.48
CA ASN A 60 -16.23 2.04 -3.38
C ASN A 60 -15.05 1.15 -3.79
N VAL A 61 -13.94 1.75 -4.12
CA VAL A 61 -12.72 1.04 -4.55
C VAL A 61 -11.73 0.98 -3.39
N ALA A 62 -11.40 -0.20 -2.92
CA ALA A 62 -10.32 -0.41 -1.97
C ALA A 62 -9.00 -0.50 -2.74
N LEU A 63 -8.07 0.40 -2.44
CA LEU A 63 -6.70 0.35 -2.92
C LEU A 63 -5.81 -0.16 -1.78
N VAL A 64 -5.18 -1.31 -1.98
CA VAL A 64 -4.29 -1.96 -1.02
C VAL A 64 -2.86 -1.87 -1.56
N ASP A 65 -2.09 -0.95 -1.01
CA ASP A 65 -0.68 -0.74 -1.39
C ASP A 65 0.23 -1.52 -0.43
N ILE A 66 0.75 -2.64 -0.91
CA ILE A 66 1.54 -3.59 -0.12
C ILE A 66 3.02 -3.25 -0.28
N GLY A 67 3.50 -2.38 0.62
CA GLY A 67 4.90 -1.97 0.67
C GLY A 67 5.83 -3.01 1.33
N ALA A 68 7.07 -2.61 1.58
CA ALA A 68 8.05 -3.45 2.25
C ALA A 68 7.75 -3.62 3.75
N HIS A 69 7.44 -2.54 4.45
CA HIS A 69 7.23 -2.50 5.90
C HIS A 69 5.78 -2.27 6.30
N VAL A 70 5.04 -1.55 5.46
CA VAL A 70 3.68 -1.09 5.75
C VAL A 70 2.81 -1.39 4.55
N THR A 71 1.60 -1.85 4.81
CA THR A 71 0.52 -1.91 3.84
C THR A 71 -0.41 -0.74 4.11
N HIS A 72 -0.57 0.12 3.12
CA HIS A 72 -1.52 1.22 3.14
C HIS A 72 -2.85 0.75 2.55
N PHE A 73 -3.89 0.95 3.30
CA PHE A 73 -5.24 0.59 2.89
C PHE A 73 -6.07 1.87 2.71
N TYR A 74 -6.54 2.10 1.51
CA TYR A 74 -7.38 3.24 1.17
C TYR A 74 -8.72 2.78 0.61
N VAL A 75 -9.80 3.49 0.91
CA VAL A 75 -11.05 3.37 0.18
C VAL A 75 -11.35 4.69 -0.49
N LEU A 76 -11.53 4.63 -1.81
CA LEU A 76 -11.84 5.79 -2.65
C LEU A 76 -13.24 5.65 -3.25
N ARG A 77 -13.92 6.79 -3.38
CA ARG A 77 -15.15 6.90 -4.16
C ARG A 77 -15.10 8.18 -5.00
N ASN A 78 -15.33 8.05 -6.29
CA ASN A 78 -15.24 9.17 -7.23
C ASN A 78 -13.89 9.94 -7.12
N GLY A 79 -12.78 9.21 -6.90
CA GLY A 79 -11.46 9.78 -6.76
C GLY A 79 -11.18 10.49 -5.43
N GLN A 80 -12.08 10.41 -4.46
CA GLN A 80 -11.89 11.00 -3.13
C GLN A 80 -11.74 9.92 -2.07
N PHE A 81 -10.86 10.15 -1.10
CA PHE A 81 -10.73 9.25 0.05
C PHE A 81 -11.98 9.27 0.93
N LEU A 82 -12.50 8.09 1.21
CA LEU A 82 -13.48 7.84 2.25
C LEU A 82 -12.84 7.32 3.54
N PHE A 83 -11.71 6.61 3.41
CA PHE A 83 -11.06 5.94 4.52
C PHE A 83 -9.60 5.69 4.19
N SER A 84 -8.74 5.76 5.21
CA SER A 84 -7.34 5.34 5.12
C SER A 84 -6.91 4.65 6.40
N ARG A 85 -6.07 3.64 6.27
CA ARG A 85 -5.49 2.91 7.39
C ARG A 85 -4.14 2.32 7.00
N ASP A 86 -3.18 2.38 7.93
CA ASP A 86 -1.88 1.77 7.81
C ASP A 86 -1.81 0.50 8.66
N GLN A 87 -1.21 -0.55 8.10
CA GLN A 87 -0.91 -1.79 8.80
C GLN A 87 0.59 -2.03 8.77
N ALA A 88 1.18 -2.30 9.94
CA ALA A 88 2.60 -2.63 10.06
C ALA A 88 2.87 -4.08 9.60
N PHE A 89 2.57 -4.34 8.33
CA PHE A 89 2.72 -5.61 7.64
C PHE A 89 3.13 -5.33 6.19
N GLY A 90 4.05 -6.11 5.63
CA GLY A 90 4.51 -5.90 4.26
C GLY A 90 5.51 -6.96 3.81
N GLY A 91 6.11 -6.76 2.64
CA GLY A 91 6.98 -7.73 1.98
C GLY A 91 8.21 -8.16 2.77
N ASN A 92 8.65 -7.36 3.75
CA ASN A 92 9.76 -7.75 4.63
C ASN A 92 9.38 -8.91 5.56
N GLN A 93 8.09 -9.05 5.91
CA GLN A 93 7.64 -10.22 6.66
C GLN A 93 7.91 -11.49 5.85
N LEU A 94 7.56 -11.49 4.56
CA LEU A 94 7.83 -12.59 3.66
C LEU A 94 9.34 -12.87 3.54
N THR A 95 10.17 -11.84 3.42
CA THR A 95 11.63 -12.00 3.39
C THR A 95 12.15 -12.65 4.67
N HIS A 96 11.66 -12.26 5.84
CA HIS A 96 12.03 -12.88 7.13
C HIS A 96 11.55 -14.34 7.23
N ASP A 97 10.38 -14.65 6.71
CA ASP A 97 9.87 -16.03 6.73
C ASP A 97 10.70 -16.94 5.81
N ILE A 98 11.12 -16.43 4.63
CA ILE A 98 12.07 -17.11 3.73
C ILE A 98 13.41 -17.35 4.43
N GLN A 99 13.98 -16.32 5.09
CA GLN A 99 15.24 -16.48 5.84
C GLN A 99 15.15 -17.60 6.86
N ARG A 100 14.09 -17.66 7.64
CA ARG A 100 13.89 -18.67 8.69
C ARG A 100 13.67 -20.05 8.13
N ALA A 101 12.88 -20.18 7.07
CA ALA A 101 12.53 -21.46 6.47
C ALA A 101 13.72 -22.13 5.77
N PHE A 102 14.57 -21.33 5.11
CA PHE A 102 15.64 -21.85 4.25
C PHE A 102 17.05 -21.49 4.74
N ASN A 103 17.16 -20.90 5.94
CA ASN A 103 18.45 -20.51 6.56
C ASN A 103 19.30 -19.61 5.63
N LEU A 104 18.66 -18.64 4.98
CA LEU A 104 19.28 -17.67 4.07
C LEU A 104 19.62 -16.38 4.79
N THR A 105 20.62 -15.67 4.29
CA THR A 105 20.87 -14.27 4.67
C THR A 105 19.76 -13.35 4.15
N PRO A 106 19.62 -12.12 4.70
CA PRO A 106 18.61 -11.16 4.23
C PRO A 106 18.70 -10.87 2.72
N ASP A 107 19.92 -10.70 2.20
CA ASP A 107 20.15 -10.40 0.80
C ASP A 107 19.85 -11.59 -0.13
N GLU A 108 20.20 -12.79 0.31
CA GLU A 108 19.86 -14.03 -0.41
C GLU A 108 18.36 -14.26 -0.45
N ALA A 109 17.66 -14.08 0.67
CA ALA A 109 16.22 -14.24 0.76
C ALA A 109 15.48 -13.23 -0.11
N GLU A 110 15.90 -11.96 -0.10
CA GLU A 110 15.32 -10.90 -0.94
C GLU A 110 15.56 -11.15 -2.44
N SER A 111 16.76 -11.65 -2.77
CA SER A 111 17.09 -12.02 -4.15
C SER A 111 16.30 -13.24 -4.61
N ALA A 112 16.18 -14.26 -3.78
CA ALA A 112 15.44 -15.48 -4.08
C ALA A 112 13.93 -15.23 -4.23
N LYS A 113 13.36 -14.36 -3.38
CA LYS A 113 11.97 -13.90 -3.48
C LYS A 113 11.65 -13.29 -4.84
N LYS A 114 12.58 -12.54 -5.43
CA LYS A 114 12.43 -11.89 -6.73
C LYS A 114 12.71 -12.79 -7.92
N SER A 115 13.65 -13.75 -7.78
CA SER A 115 14.16 -14.59 -8.88
C SER A 115 13.46 -15.94 -9.03
N GLN A 116 12.49 -16.27 -8.18
CA GLN A 116 11.80 -17.58 -8.14
C GLN A 116 12.77 -18.76 -7.91
N GLY A 117 13.93 -18.52 -7.31
CA GLY A 117 14.96 -19.52 -7.02
C GLY A 117 14.77 -20.23 -5.67
N LEU A 118 13.55 -20.32 -5.17
CA LEU A 118 13.23 -20.95 -3.89
C LEU A 118 12.87 -22.45 -4.05
N PRO A 119 13.07 -23.27 -2.99
CA PRO A 119 12.71 -24.70 -3.02
C PRO A 119 11.23 -24.96 -3.30
N ASP A 120 10.89 -26.17 -3.77
CA ASP A 120 9.53 -26.56 -4.18
C ASP A 120 8.48 -26.40 -3.06
N ASN A 121 8.90 -26.49 -1.80
CA ASN A 121 8.00 -26.32 -0.66
C ASN A 121 7.77 -24.84 -0.25
N TYR A 122 8.39 -23.88 -0.94
CA TYR A 122 8.24 -22.45 -0.63
C TYR A 122 6.78 -21.99 -0.66
N ASP A 123 6.04 -22.39 -1.67
CA ASP A 123 4.65 -21.94 -1.84
C ASP A 123 3.78 -22.41 -0.67
N ALA A 124 3.91 -23.68 -0.26
CA ALA A 124 3.09 -24.25 0.81
C ALA A 124 3.52 -23.78 2.20
N ASP A 125 4.83 -23.71 2.46
CA ASP A 125 5.36 -23.50 3.80
C ASP A 125 5.55 -22.01 4.16
N VAL A 126 5.69 -21.14 3.16
CA VAL A 126 6.01 -19.73 3.39
C VAL A 126 5.04 -18.78 2.69
N LEU A 127 4.83 -18.92 1.39
CA LEU A 127 4.04 -17.97 0.63
C LEU A 127 2.56 -18.03 1.01
N GLN A 128 1.98 -19.23 1.09
CA GLN A 128 0.58 -19.41 1.46
C GLN A 128 0.25 -18.82 2.85
N PRO A 129 1.01 -19.12 3.93
CA PRO A 129 0.80 -18.47 5.24
C PRO A 129 0.93 -16.95 5.22
N PHE A 130 1.85 -16.40 4.41
CA PHE A 130 1.97 -14.96 4.23
C PHE A 130 0.72 -14.37 3.57
N MET A 131 0.21 -14.99 2.49
CA MET A 131 -1.00 -14.54 1.80
C MET A 131 -2.24 -14.64 2.69
N GLU A 132 -2.36 -15.68 3.50
CA GLU A 132 -3.45 -15.81 4.48
C GLU A 132 -3.41 -14.69 5.52
N THR A 133 -2.22 -14.34 6.00
CA THR A 133 -2.04 -13.22 6.92
C THR A 133 -2.40 -11.90 6.26
N LEU A 134 -1.96 -11.67 5.02
CA LEU A 134 -2.31 -10.47 4.26
C LEU A 134 -3.83 -10.36 4.07
N ALA A 135 -4.50 -11.44 3.67
CA ALA A 135 -5.95 -11.48 3.51
C ALA A 135 -6.68 -11.16 4.82
N LEU A 136 -6.15 -11.62 5.96
CA LEU A 136 -6.68 -11.30 7.28
C LEU A 136 -6.52 -9.80 7.59
N GLU A 137 -5.36 -9.20 7.29
CA GLU A 137 -5.13 -7.76 7.51
C GLU A 137 -6.04 -6.90 6.62
N VAL A 138 -6.25 -7.28 5.36
CA VAL A 138 -7.21 -6.65 4.46
C VAL A 138 -8.64 -6.77 5.03
N THR A 139 -9.04 -7.95 5.49
CA THR A 139 -10.35 -8.19 6.10
C THR A 139 -10.57 -7.30 7.32
N ARG A 140 -9.57 -7.17 8.19
CA ARG A 140 -9.62 -6.28 9.36
C ARG A 140 -9.78 -4.81 8.96
N ALA A 141 -9.03 -4.36 7.96
CA ALA A 141 -9.15 -2.99 7.45
C ALA A 141 -10.56 -2.72 6.89
N LEU A 142 -11.13 -3.66 6.14
CA LEU A 142 -12.51 -3.60 5.64
C LEU A 142 -13.54 -3.54 6.76
N GLN A 143 -13.38 -4.35 7.81
CA GLN A 143 -14.27 -4.31 8.98
C GLN A 143 -14.26 -2.93 9.63
N PHE A 144 -13.08 -2.30 9.77
CA PHE A 144 -12.98 -0.94 10.29
C PHE A 144 -13.67 0.07 9.38
N PHE A 145 -13.49 -0.04 8.07
CA PHE A 145 -14.19 0.81 7.10
C PHE A 145 -15.70 0.70 7.27
N PHE A 146 -16.27 -0.51 7.29
CA PHE A 146 -17.71 -0.73 7.42
C PHE A 146 -18.29 -0.28 8.77
N THR A 147 -17.50 -0.34 9.84
CA THR A 147 -17.94 0.11 11.16
C THR A 147 -17.79 1.61 11.39
N SER A 148 -16.88 2.27 10.67
CA SER A 148 -16.61 3.71 10.83
C SER A 148 -17.31 4.59 9.79
N THR A 149 -17.94 4.01 8.79
CA THR A 149 -18.63 4.72 7.72
C THR A 149 -20.07 4.20 7.54
N SER A 150 -20.85 4.87 6.71
CA SER A 150 -22.21 4.43 6.33
C SER A 150 -22.22 3.42 5.16
N TYR A 151 -21.06 3.09 4.61
CA TYR A 151 -20.94 2.14 3.52
C TYR A 151 -20.85 0.71 4.04
N ASN A 152 -21.41 -0.24 3.29
CA ASN A 152 -21.49 -1.65 3.66
C ASN A 152 -20.93 -2.61 2.59
N GLN A 153 -20.34 -2.08 1.54
CA GLN A 153 -19.74 -2.89 0.47
C GLN A 153 -18.51 -2.22 -0.12
N ILE A 154 -17.64 -3.04 -0.69
CA ILE A 154 -16.57 -2.68 -1.61
C ILE A 154 -16.90 -3.29 -2.97
N ASP A 155 -16.83 -2.50 -4.02
CA ASP A 155 -17.16 -2.92 -5.38
C ASP A 155 -15.93 -3.48 -6.11
N GLN A 156 -14.75 -2.94 -5.83
CA GLN A 156 -13.48 -3.34 -6.42
C GLN A 156 -12.36 -3.32 -5.38
N ILE A 157 -11.41 -4.24 -5.52
CA ILE A 157 -10.13 -4.20 -4.81
C ILE A 157 -9.01 -4.06 -5.85
N VAL A 158 -8.17 -3.08 -5.68
CA VAL A 158 -6.99 -2.82 -6.50
C VAL A 158 -5.75 -3.04 -5.64
N LEU A 159 -4.86 -3.90 -6.09
CA LEU A 159 -3.59 -4.15 -5.42
C LEU A 159 -2.50 -3.26 -6.03
N ALA A 160 -1.67 -2.68 -5.19
CA ALA A 160 -0.51 -1.88 -5.55
C ALA A 160 0.69 -2.26 -4.69
N GLY A 161 1.84 -1.65 -4.97
CA GLY A 161 3.08 -1.95 -4.27
C GLY A 161 3.83 -3.16 -4.82
N GLY A 162 5.06 -3.35 -4.34
CA GLY A 162 5.94 -4.39 -4.84
C GLY A 162 5.41 -5.82 -4.63
N CYS A 163 4.69 -6.06 -3.56
CA CYS A 163 4.12 -7.38 -3.26
C CYS A 163 2.89 -7.73 -4.11
N ALA A 164 2.24 -6.76 -4.74
CA ALA A 164 1.15 -7.03 -5.67
C ALA A 164 1.56 -7.85 -6.92
N LEU A 165 2.88 -7.98 -7.15
CA LEU A 165 3.45 -8.77 -8.24
C LEU A 165 3.80 -10.20 -7.83
N LEU A 166 3.58 -10.58 -6.57
CA LEU A 166 3.85 -11.95 -6.11
C LEU A 166 2.89 -12.94 -6.78
N PRO A 167 3.39 -14.11 -7.22
CA PRO A 167 2.53 -15.13 -7.80
C PRO A 167 1.44 -15.58 -6.82
N GLY A 168 0.20 -15.64 -7.28
CA GLY A 168 -0.93 -16.17 -6.51
C GLY A 168 -1.58 -15.20 -5.51
N ILE A 169 -1.12 -13.94 -5.45
CA ILE A 169 -1.71 -12.92 -4.57
C ILE A 169 -3.09 -12.46 -5.05
#